data_6b24b03df886a30434a805663dab2dfc
#
_entry.id   6b24b03df886a30434a805663dab2dfc
#
_cell.length_a   1.000
_cell.length_b   1.000
_cell.length_c   1.000
_cell.angle_alpha   90.00
_cell.angle_beta   90.00
_cell.angle_gamma   90.00
#
_symmetry.space_group_name_H-M   'P 1'
#
loop_
_entity.id
_entity.type
_entity.pdbx_description
1 polymer ?
#
loop_
_entity_poly.entity_id
_entity_poly.type
_entity_poly.pdbx_seq_one_letter_code
_entity_poly.pdbx_strand_id
1 'polypeptide(L)'
;DRTIVSQANAAEPEEDGEHKYTNHLVDENSPYLQMHAHNPVNWYPWGDKAFEKAKKEDKSIFLSVGYSTCYWCQVMERESFVDPDVAEIINEHYVAVKVDRERRPAIDQKYMTATRMITGRGGWPNSVFLTPDGRPWYAGTYYPKPQFIQLLNELSKAWDQRRDEVM
;
A
#
# COMPACT_ATOMS: atom_id res chain seq x y z
N ASP A 1 0.37 -29.80 -6.06
CA ASP A 1 -0.79 -29.19 -5.46
C ASP A 1 -0.49 -27.80 -4.99
N ARG A 2 -1.23 -26.85 -5.48
CA ARG A 2 -0.94 -25.46 -5.19
C ARG A 2 -1.60 -25.02 -3.90
N THR A 3 -0.81 -24.40 -3.08
CA THR A 3 -1.32 -23.81 -1.85
C THR A 3 -1.59 -22.36 -2.07
N ILE A 4 -2.81 -21.96 -1.83
CA ILE A 4 -3.16 -20.58 -1.93
C ILE A 4 -2.54 -19.86 -0.77
N VAL A 5 -1.77 -18.87 -1.10
CA VAL A 5 -1.07 -18.19 -0.08
C VAL A 5 -1.71 -16.93 0.33
N SER A 6 -2.88 -16.77 0.04
CA SER A 6 -3.58 -15.55 0.33
C SER A 6 -3.78 -15.34 1.79
N GLN A 7 -2.95 -15.91 2.56
CA GLN A 7 -3.09 -15.76 3.96
C GLN A 7 -2.93 -14.34 4.38
N ALA A 8 -3.29 -14.08 5.57
CA ALA A 8 -3.37 -12.73 6.04
C ALA A 8 -2.04 -12.03 6.04
N ASN A 9 -0.97 -12.77 6.05
CA ASN A 9 0.27 -12.11 6.34
C ASN A 9 0.99 -11.54 5.19
N ALA A 10 1.12 -12.24 4.13
CA ALA A 10 2.04 -11.76 3.13
C ALA A 10 1.73 -12.37 1.81
N ALA A 11 2.27 -11.78 0.79
CA ALA A 11 2.24 -12.33 -0.53
C ALA A 11 3.42 -13.30 -0.62
N GLU A 12 3.18 -14.55 -0.34
CA GLU A 12 4.22 -15.55 -0.38
C GLU A 12 4.23 -16.24 -1.73
N PRO A 13 5.33 -16.91 -2.07
CA PRO A 13 5.41 -17.59 -3.35
C PRO A 13 4.27 -18.57 -3.55
N GLU A 14 3.75 -18.59 -4.76
CA GLU A 14 2.68 -19.48 -5.13
C GLU A 14 3.17 -20.37 -6.25
N GLU A 15 2.79 -21.63 -6.20
CA GLU A 15 3.33 -22.59 -7.15
C GLU A 15 2.37 -22.84 -8.28
N ASP A 16 1.99 -21.78 -8.97
CA ASP A 16 1.09 -21.93 -10.09
C ASP A 16 1.80 -21.91 -11.44
N GLY A 17 3.11 -21.75 -11.44
CA GLY A 17 3.89 -21.77 -12.67
C GLY A 17 3.96 -20.44 -13.39
N GLU A 18 3.08 -19.51 -13.10
CA GLU A 18 3.05 -18.22 -13.75
C GLU A 18 3.51 -17.09 -12.86
N HIS A 19 3.07 -17.12 -11.62
CA HIS A 19 3.30 -16.01 -10.71
C HIS A 19 3.90 -16.51 -9.42
N LYS A 20 4.94 -15.84 -9.02
CA LYS A 20 5.61 -16.19 -7.77
C LYS A 20 4.81 -15.72 -6.55
N TYR A 21 4.05 -14.63 -6.71
CA TYR A 21 3.28 -14.05 -5.61
C TYR A 21 1.86 -13.78 -6.05
N THR A 22 0.91 -13.88 -5.12
CA THR A 22 -0.48 -13.51 -5.36
C THR A 22 -1.05 -12.91 -4.08
N ASN A 23 -1.60 -11.72 -4.19
CA ASN A 23 -2.14 -11.02 -3.03
C ASN A 23 -3.65 -10.84 -3.15
N HIS A 24 -4.24 -10.06 -2.24
CA HIS A 24 -5.69 -9.95 -2.13
C HIS A 24 -6.34 -9.17 -3.26
N LEU A 25 -5.58 -8.62 -4.19
CA LEU A 25 -6.14 -7.91 -5.33
C LEU A 25 -6.55 -8.84 -6.47
N VAL A 26 -6.25 -10.13 -6.36
CA VAL A 26 -6.43 -11.08 -7.45
C VAL A 26 -7.89 -11.20 -7.88
N ASP A 27 -8.84 -10.98 -6.97
CA ASP A 27 -10.25 -11.09 -7.27
C ASP A 27 -10.93 -9.77 -7.59
N GLU A 28 -10.16 -8.67 -7.66
CA GLU A 28 -10.74 -7.37 -7.93
C GLU A 28 -11.01 -7.18 -9.41
N ASN A 29 -12.03 -6.39 -9.72
CA ASN A 29 -12.42 -6.16 -11.11
C ASN A 29 -11.63 -5.06 -11.80
N SER A 30 -10.96 -4.22 -11.04
CA SER A 30 -10.20 -3.10 -11.59
C SER A 30 -8.98 -3.59 -12.35
N PRO A 31 -8.81 -3.23 -13.63
CA PRO A 31 -7.58 -3.60 -14.33
C PRO A 31 -6.33 -3.06 -13.66
N TYR A 32 -6.42 -1.85 -13.11
CA TYR A 32 -5.28 -1.28 -12.40
C TYR A 32 -4.89 -2.14 -11.20
N LEU A 33 -5.88 -2.56 -10.40
CA LEU A 33 -5.58 -3.40 -9.23
C LEU A 33 -5.05 -4.75 -9.66
N GLN A 34 -5.57 -5.30 -10.77
CA GLN A 34 -5.07 -6.57 -11.28
C GLN A 34 -3.60 -6.49 -11.67
N MET A 35 -3.14 -5.32 -12.12
CA MET A 35 -1.74 -5.14 -12.46
C MET A 35 -0.83 -5.36 -11.25
N HIS A 36 -1.35 -5.19 -10.05
CA HIS A 36 -0.58 -5.32 -8.82
C HIS A 36 -0.90 -6.61 -8.05
N ALA A 37 -1.74 -7.48 -8.61
CA ALA A 37 -2.17 -8.69 -7.90
C ALA A 37 -1.03 -9.68 -7.66
N HIS A 38 0.05 -9.55 -8.40
CA HIS A 38 1.18 -10.47 -8.28
C HIS A 38 2.45 -9.80 -7.77
N ASN A 39 2.32 -8.62 -7.18
CA ASN A 39 3.41 -7.99 -6.45
C ASN A 39 3.71 -8.77 -5.18
N PRO A 40 4.95 -8.78 -4.72
CA PRO A 40 5.27 -9.37 -3.41
C PRO A 40 4.68 -8.61 -2.23
N VAL A 41 4.28 -7.35 -2.42
CA VAL A 41 3.58 -6.61 -1.38
C VAL A 41 2.20 -7.23 -1.17
N ASN A 42 1.83 -7.45 0.08
CA ASN A 42 0.55 -8.07 0.41
C ASN A 42 -0.57 -7.03 0.36
N TRP A 43 -0.88 -6.58 -0.84
CA TRP A 43 -1.89 -5.55 -1.07
C TRP A 43 -3.29 -6.04 -0.73
N TYR A 44 -4.06 -5.16 -0.09
CA TYR A 44 -5.50 -5.33 0.11
C TYR A 44 -6.23 -4.28 -0.71
N PRO A 45 -7.44 -4.59 -1.20
CA PRO A 45 -8.31 -3.53 -1.68
C PRO A 45 -8.84 -2.72 -0.52
N TRP A 46 -9.34 -1.53 -0.79
CA TRP A 46 -9.97 -0.73 0.23
C TRP A 46 -11.19 -1.48 0.78
N GLY A 47 -11.26 -1.65 2.09
CA GLY A 47 -12.37 -2.36 2.69
C GLY A 47 -12.10 -2.73 4.14
N ASP A 48 -13.10 -3.37 4.74
CA ASP A 48 -13.07 -3.67 6.16
C ASP A 48 -11.95 -4.62 6.54
N LYS A 49 -11.60 -5.56 5.66
CA LYS A 49 -10.55 -6.53 5.98
C LYS A 49 -9.23 -5.85 6.30
N ALA A 50 -8.86 -4.84 5.51
CA ALA A 50 -7.61 -4.13 5.71
C ALA A 50 -7.63 -3.36 7.02
N PHE A 51 -8.73 -2.68 7.30
CA PHE A 51 -8.84 -1.89 8.53
C PHE A 51 -8.88 -2.77 9.76
N GLU A 52 -9.57 -3.90 9.69
CA GLU A 52 -9.61 -4.83 10.80
C GLU A 52 -8.24 -5.41 11.11
N LYS A 53 -7.50 -5.74 10.06
CA LYS A 53 -6.14 -6.24 10.24
C LYS A 53 -5.25 -5.18 10.88
N ALA A 54 -5.36 -3.93 10.42
CA ALA A 54 -4.56 -2.85 10.97
C ALA A 54 -4.85 -2.64 12.45
N LYS A 55 -6.13 -2.70 12.83
CA LYS A 55 -6.51 -2.55 14.22
C LYS A 55 -6.03 -3.71 15.07
N LYS A 56 -6.18 -4.93 14.56
CA LYS A 56 -5.79 -6.12 15.27
C LYS A 56 -4.30 -6.18 15.51
N GLU A 57 -3.51 -5.80 14.53
CA GLU A 57 -2.06 -5.88 14.60
C GLU A 57 -1.42 -4.58 15.04
N ASP A 58 -2.23 -3.53 15.21
CA ASP A 58 -1.75 -2.22 15.63
C ASP A 58 -0.71 -1.67 14.68
N LYS A 59 -1.04 -1.70 13.41
CA LYS A 59 -0.16 -1.24 12.34
C LYS A 59 -0.74 -0.04 11.62
N SER A 60 0.14 0.85 11.17
CA SER A 60 -0.25 1.92 10.27
C SER A 60 -0.62 1.33 8.91
N ILE A 61 -1.55 1.97 8.23
CA ILE A 61 -1.92 1.59 6.86
C ILE A 61 -1.06 2.39 5.89
N PHE A 62 -0.48 1.70 4.91
CA PHE A 62 0.16 2.35 3.78
C PHE A 62 -0.81 2.32 2.61
N LEU A 63 -1.37 3.48 2.28
CA LEU A 63 -2.34 3.63 1.22
C LEU A 63 -1.65 4.15 -0.03
N SER A 64 -1.81 3.45 -1.14
CA SER A 64 -1.28 3.88 -2.43
C SER A 64 -2.43 4.04 -3.40
N VAL A 65 -2.63 5.25 -3.90
CA VAL A 65 -3.70 5.55 -4.84
C VAL A 65 -3.10 5.90 -6.18
N GLY A 66 -3.62 5.29 -7.24
CA GLY A 66 -3.13 5.55 -8.58
C GLY A 66 -4.14 5.18 -9.63
N TYR A 67 -3.68 5.03 -10.87
CA TYR A 67 -4.52 4.63 -11.99
C TYR A 67 -3.67 4.01 -13.08
N SER A 68 -4.31 3.31 -14.03
CA SER A 68 -3.58 2.43 -14.95
C SER A 68 -2.63 3.16 -15.89
N THR A 69 -2.97 4.39 -16.31
CA THR A 69 -2.10 5.13 -17.23
C THR A 69 -1.17 6.12 -16.53
N CYS A 70 -1.04 5.99 -15.23
CA CYS A 70 -0.20 6.88 -14.44
C CYS A 70 1.28 6.47 -14.58
N TYR A 71 2.08 7.34 -15.21
CA TYR A 71 3.48 7.01 -15.49
C TYR A 71 4.27 6.74 -14.21
N TRP A 72 4.18 7.65 -13.23
CA TRP A 72 4.99 7.49 -12.02
C TRP A 72 4.48 6.39 -11.11
N CYS A 73 3.18 6.02 -11.21
CA CYS A 73 2.68 4.82 -10.54
C CYS A 73 3.38 3.57 -11.08
N GLN A 74 3.55 3.51 -12.40
CA GLN A 74 4.23 2.38 -13.03
C GLN A 74 5.71 2.35 -12.66
N VAL A 75 6.35 3.52 -12.58
CA VAL A 75 7.74 3.60 -12.17
C VAL A 75 7.89 3.09 -10.74
N MET A 76 7.01 3.52 -9.84
CA MET A 76 7.12 3.10 -8.45
C MET A 76 6.88 1.60 -8.31
N GLU A 77 6.00 1.04 -9.13
CA GLU A 77 5.84 -0.41 -9.12
C GLU A 77 7.13 -1.11 -9.54
N ARG A 78 7.71 -0.68 -10.65
CA ARG A 78 8.92 -1.34 -11.15
C ARG A 78 10.11 -1.20 -10.20
N GLU A 79 10.22 -0.07 -9.54
CA GLU A 79 11.37 0.18 -8.66
C GLU A 79 11.18 -0.43 -7.28
N SER A 80 9.96 -0.39 -6.76
CA SER A 80 9.74 -0.70 -5.35
C SER A 80 8.75 -1.83 -5.11
N PHE A 81 7.58 -1.78 -5.75
CA PHE A 81 6.53 -2.75 -5.37
C PHE A 81 6.79 -4.16 -5.84
N VAL A 82 7.63 -4.34 -6.85
CA VAL A 82 8.03 -5.68 -7.29
C VAL A 82 9.30 -6.17 -6.59
N ASP A 83 9.90 -5.34 -5.77
CA ASP A 83 11.14 -5.67 -5.09
C ASP A 83 10.84 -6.42 -3.79
N PRO A 84 11.34 -7.67 -3.63
CA PRO A 84 11.03 -8.43 -2.42
C PRO A 84 11.55 -7.79 -1.13
N ASP A 85 12.64 -7.04 -1.19
CA ASP A 85 13.17 -6.41 0.01
C ASP A 85 12.28 -5.28 0.49
N VAL A 86 11.76 -4.48 -0.45
CA VAL A 86 10.80 -3.42 -0.12
C VAL A 86 9.52 -4.05 0.42
N ALA A 87 9.06 -5.12 -0.24
CA ALA A 87 7.84 -5.79 0.16
C ALA A 87 7.95 -6.35 1.57
N GLU A 88 9.11 -6.86 1.94
CA GLU A 88 9.31 -7.40 3.28
C GLU A 88 9.10 -6.33 4.33
N ILE A 89 9.64 -5.13 4.11
CA ILE A 89 9.47 -4.02 5.04
C ILE A 89 8.00 -3.64 5.15
N ILE A 90 7.32 -3.50 4.01
CA ILE A 90 5.93 -3.11 4.00
C ILE A 90 5.07 -4.17 4.70
N ASN A 91 5.28 -5.43 4.35
CA ASN A 91 4.44 -6.50 4.88
C ASN A 91 4.62 -6.68 6.38
N GLU A 92 5.82 -6.41 6.87
CA GLU A 92 6.10 -6.57 8.30
C GLU A 92 5.51 -5.44 9.13
N HIS A 93 5.61 -4.21 8.64
CA HIS A 93 5.32 -3.03 9.46
C HIS A 93 4.03 -2.31 9.14
N TYR A 94 3.40 -2.61 8.03
CA TYR A 94 2.21 -1.90 7.57
C TYR A 94 1.14 -2.86 7.08
N VAL A 95 -0.09 -2.35 6.98
CA VAL A 95 -1.12 -3.00 6.18
C VAL A 95 -1.21 -2.18 4.90
N ALA A 96 -0.95 -2.82 3.76
CA ALA A 96 -0.85 -2.13 2.48
C ALA A 96 -2.20 -2.16 1.77
N VAL A 97 -2.68 -0.99 1.35
CA VAL A 97 -3.97 -0.86 0.66
C VAL A 97 -3.73 -0.15 -0.67
N LYS A 98 -4.26 -0.74 -1.76
CA LYS A 98 -4.14 -0.18 -3.09
C LYS A 98 -5.52 0.28 -3.56
N VAL A 99 -5.59 1.49 -4.11
CA VAL A 99 -6.85 2.06 -4.57
C VAL A 99 -6.70 2.56 -6.00
N ASP A 100 -7.70 2.23 -6.82
CA ASP A 100 -7.83 2.74 -8.18
C ASP A 100 -8.69 4.00 -8.11
N ARG A 101 -8.10 5.16 -8.43
CA ARG A 101 -8.82 6.41 -8.32
C ARG A 101 -10.04 6.47 -9.25
N GLU A 102 -10.00 5.71 -10.33
CA GLU A 102 -11.11 5.72 -11.29
C GLU A 102 -12.31 4.94 -10.77
N ARG A 103 -12.08 3.97 -9.88
CA ARG A 103 -13.14 3.20 -9.27
C ARG A 103 -13.61 3.76 -7.95
N ARG A 104 -12.74 4.51 -7.26
CA ARG A 104 -13.06 5.08 -5.96
C ARG A 104 -12.66 6.56 -5.91
N PRO A 105 -13.32 7.39 -6.71
CA PRO A 105 -12.93 8.81 -6.78
C PRO A 105 -13.12 9.57 -5.46
N ALA A 106 -14.07 9.16 -4.63
CA ALA A 106 -14.28 9.84 -3.35
C ALA A 106 -13.12 9.61 -2.41
N ILE A 107 -12.58 8.39 -2.39
CA ILE A 107 -11.41 8.07 -1.57
C ILE A 107 -10.19 8.83 -2.09
N ASP A 108 -10.00 8.82 -3.41
CA ASP A 108 -8.93 9.57 -4.03
C ASP A 108 -8.98 11.05 -3.63
N GLN A 109 -10.15 11.66 -3.72
CA GLN A 109 -10.32 13.07 -3.43
C GLN A 109 -10.03 13.38 -1.96
N LYS A 110 -10.54 12.54 -1.07
CA LYS A 110 -10.35 12.73 0.36
C LYS A 110 -8.87 12.73 0.73
N TYR A 111 -8.13 11.74 0.26
CA TYR A 111 -6.74 11.62 0.65
C TYR A 111 -5.81 12.49 -0.18
N MET A 112 -6.25 12.90 -1.37
CA MET A 112 -5.49 13.91 -2.11
C MET A 112 -5.56 15.26 -1.39
N THR A 113 -6.73 15.60 -0.84
CA THR A 113 -6.85 16.81 -0.03
C THR A 113 -5.89 16.75 1.15
N ALA A 114 -5.83 15.60 1.83
CA ALA A 114 -4.92 15.44 2.96
C ALA A 114 -3.46 15.61 2.53
N THR A 115 -3.09 15.04 1.39
CA THR A 115 -1.72 15.15 0.90
C THR A 115 -1.37 16.60 0.60
N ARG A 116 -2.28 17.34 -0.03
CA ARG A 116 -2.05 18.76 -0.31
C ARG A 116 -1.91 19.57 0.96
N MET A 117 -2.67 19.23 1.99
CA MET A 117 -2.58 19.94 3.27
C MET A 117 -1.28 19.64 3.99
N ILE A 118 -0.80 18.41 3.89
CA ILE A 118 0.42 18.01 4.59
C ILE A 118 1.66 18.47 3.86
N THR A 119 1.68 18.34 2.53
CA THR A 119 2.91 18.58 1.75
C THR A 119 2.89 19.86 0.93
N GLY A 120 1.72 20.47 0.74
CA GLY A 120 1.57 21.65 -0.10
C GLY A 120 1.30 21.34 -1.56
N ARG A 121 1.29 20.08 -1.96
CA ARG A 121 1.02 19.70 -3.35
C ARG A 121 0.52 18.26 -3.40
N GLY A 122 -0.10 17.92 -4.53
CA GLY A 122 -0.60 16.57 -4.74
C GLY A 122 -0.07 15.97 -6.01
N GLY A 123 -0.47 14.74 -6.27
CA GLY A 123 -0.07 14.02 -7.47
C GLY A 123 -0.27 12.53 -7.28
N TRP A 124 0.02 11.77 -8.31
CA TRP A 124 -0.06 10.31 -8.28
C TRP A 124 1.28 9.73 -8.67
N PRO A 125 1.67 8.62 -8.04
CA PRO A 125 0.93 7.88 -7.02
C PRO A 125 0.81 8.72 -5.76
N ASN A 126 -0.35 8.64 -5.11
CA ASN A 126 -0.55 9.32 -3.83
C ASN A 126 -0.26 8.31 -2.73
N SER A 127 0.78 8.58 -1.94
CA SER A 127 1.23 7.67 -0.89
C SER A 127 0.87 8.27 0.46
N VAL A 128 -0.06 7.65 1.15
CA VAL A 128 -0.58 8.20 2.40
C VAL A 128 -0.47 7.16 3.50
N PHE A 129 -0.04 7.61 4.67
CA PHE A 129 0.09 6.74 5.83
C PHE A 129 -1.02 7.08 6.81
N LEU A 130 -1.80 6.06 7.17
CA LEU A 130 -3.01 6.23 7.96
C LEU A 130 -2.91 5.53 9.30
N THR A 131 -3.65 6.05 10.28
CA THR A 131 -3.91 5.29 11.50
C THR A 131 -4.84 4.13 11.15
N PRO A 132 -4.99 3.14 12.05
CA PRO A 132 -5.88 2.01 11.75
C PRO A 132 -7.34 2.40 11.52
N ASP A 133 -7.76 3.59 11.95
CA ASP A 133 -9.12 4.07 11.68
C ASP A 133 -9.18 5.04 10.49
N GLY A 134 -8.11 5.14 9.72
CA GLY A 134 -8.16 5.84 8.44
C GLY A 134 -7.78 7.30 8.45
N ARG A 135 -7.21 7.81 9.55
CA ARG A 135 -6.79 9.21 9.61
C ARG A 135 -5.36 9.35 9.08
N PRO A 136 -5.13 10.29 8.16
CA PRO A 136 -3.78 10.46 7.60
C PRO A 136 -2.85 11.12 8.61
N TRP A 137 -1.61 10.61 8.71
CA TRP A 137 -0.61 11.23 9.57
C TRP A 137 0.71 11.51 8.85
N TYR A 138 0.87 10.99 7.65
CA TYR A 138 1.99 11.35 6.80
C TYR A 138 1.58 11.12 5.35
N ALA A 139 2.17 11.87 4.41
CA ALA A 139 1.79 11.74 3.02
C ALA A 139 2.89 12.21 2.09
N GLY A 140 2.83 11.72 0.86
CA GLY A 140 3.72 12.13 -0.21
C GLY A 140 3.21 11.53 -1.51
N THR A 141 4.02 11.67 -2.55
CA THR A 141 3.62 11.11 -3.83
C THR A 141 4.63 10.05 -4.24
N TYR A 142 5.38 10.28 -5.30
CA TYR A 142 6.38 9.32 -5.74
C TYR A 142 7.63 9.41 -4.86
N TYR A 143 8.20 8.24 -4.54
CA TYR A 143 9.49 8.16 -3.85
C TYR A 143 10.38 7.22 -4.61
N PRO A 144 11.60 7.63 -4.98
CA PRO A 144 12.60 6.68 -5.50
C PRO A 144 12.90 5.62 -4.46
N LYS A 145 13.31 4.44 -4.91
CA LYS A 145 13.46 3.28 -4.03
C LYS A 145 14.31 3.55 -2.78
N PRO A 146 15.52 4.15 -2.88
CA PRO A 146 16.31 4.34 -1.66
C PRO A 146 15.62 5.24 -0.63
N GLN A 147 15.01 6.33 -1.10
CA GLN A 147 14.28 7.23 -0.23
C GLN A 147 13.03 6.56 0.36
N PHE A 148 12.39 5.71 -0.44
CA PHE A 148 11.20 5.00 0.01
C PHE A 148 11.54 4.04 1.14
N ILE A 149 12.63 3.28 0.99
CA ILE A 149 13.06 2.35 2.04
C ILE A 149 13.37 3.11 3.32
N GLN A 150 14.09 4.22 3.20
CA GLN A 150 14.42 5.03 4.37
C GLN A 150 13.16 5.55 5.05
N LEU A 151 12.22 6.05 4.26
CA LEU A 151 10.97 6.58 4.77
C LEU A 151 10.16 5.50 5.49
N LEU A 152 10.03 4.33 4.88
CA LEU A 152 9.27 3.24 5.48
C LEU A 152 9.85 2.85 6.84
N ASN A 153 11.17 2.80 6.94
CA ASN A 153 11.80 2.45 8.21
C ASN A 153 11.62 3.54 9.25
N GLU A 154 11.75 4.80 8.85
CA GLU A 154 11.59 5.91 9.78
C GLU A 154 10.16 6.04 10.28
N LEU A 155 9.19 5.91 9.38
CA LEU A 155 7.81 6.02 9.79
C LEU A 155 7.36 4.83 10.64
N SER A 156 7.91 3.67 10.38
CA SER A 156 7.63 2.50 11.21
C SER A 156 8.11 2.72 12.64
N LYS A 157 9.30 3.27 12.79
CA LYS A 157 9.82 3.59 14.13
C LYS A 157 8.97 4.66 14.81
N ALA A 158 8.59 5.68 14.06
CA ALA A 158 7.75 6.74 14.60
C ALA A 158 6.41 6.19 15.07
N TRP A 159 5.82 5.29 14.29
CA TRP A 159 4.55 4.68 14.67
C TRP A 159 4.69 3.89 15.98
N ASP A 160 5.73 3.07 16.08
CA ASP A 160 5.92 2.24 17.27
C ASP A 160 6.18 3.06 18.52
N GLN A 161 6.92 4.16 18.40
CA GLN A 161 7.35 4.93 19.55
C GLN A 161 6.38 6.03 19.93
N ARG A 162 5.62 6.56 18.99
CA ARG A 162 4.85 7.78 19.19
C ARG A 162 3.40 7.64 18.69
N ARG A 163 2.88 6.42 18.64
CA ARG A 163 1.53 6.22 18.10
C ARG A 163 0.46 6.98 18.88
N ASP A 164 0.66 7.15 20.18
CA ASP A 164 -0.30 7.90 20.99
C ASP A 164 -0.35 9.36 20.56
N GLU A 165 0.77 9.88 20.08
CA GLU A 165 0.84 11.27 19.63
C GLU A 165 0.23 11.44 18.25
N VAL A 166 0.33 10.43 17.37
CA VAL A 166 -0.20 10.56 16.03
C VAL A 166 -1.67 10.16 15.95
N MET A 167 -2.16 9.46 16.93
CA MET A 167 -3.56 9.11 17.01
C MET A 167 -4.34 10.15 17.77
#